data_6ef36bf68f0f6ff118980708cbdddc04
#
_entry.id   6ef36bf68f0f6ff118980708cbdddc04
#
_cell.length_a   1.000
_cell.length_b   1.000
_cell.length_c   1.000
_cell.angle_alpha   90.00
_cell.angle_beta   90.00
_cell.angle_gamma   90.00
#
_symmetry.space_group_name_H-M   'P 1'
#
loop_
_entity.id
_entity.type
_entity.pdbx_description
1 polymer ?
#
loop_
_entity_poly.entity_id
_entity_poly.type
_entity_poly.pdbx_seq_one_letter_code
_entity_poly.pdbx_strand_id
1 'polypeptide(L)'
;MTRSWRRTPAGPLLRCRVALVAAVSLGVVGVACAAPSALPPPLAGDYSHYSLPDGAEILPPTAVVPPLPPDPSSCGALSSLRPDPGLRPETAPPGSALAAIVARGRLIVGTDQNTNLFSFRDPSTGTLSGFDVDLAREIARDLFGDPDKVEFRLLTSAGRFDALERNDVDLVVHATSITCERATRVGFSSVYFEAFQRLLVPEGSGITSPADLAGKRVCTFIDTTSLATIQRVAPEATIVAVPDWDDCLTTLQLGQADAATTDNSILAGLAAQDPNLEIVGPNLELEPYGVVANKNNDALVRFVNGTLERMREDGTWNRLYDRWLGLLGPTAGPPAPSYRD
;
A
#
# COMPACT_ATOMS: atom_id res chain seq x y z
N MET A 1 3.83 -62.50 3.29
CA MET A 1 5.30 -62.51 3.24
C MET A 1 5.74 -61.08 2.99
N THR A 2 5.92 -60.29 4.01
CA THR A 2 7.14 -59.89 4.73
C THR A 2 8.12 -59.11 3.88
N ARG A 3 8.31 -57.83 4.09
CA ARG A 3 9.29 -57.21 5.00
C ARG A 3 9.20 -55.68 4.95
N SER A 4 9.01 -55.10 6.13
CA SER A 4 9.20 -53.69 6.44
C SER A 4 10.69 -53.32 6.37
N TRP A 5 10.98 -52.12 5.79
CA TRP A 5 12.26 -51.44 6.04
C TRP A 5 11.99 -50.01 6.54
N ARG A 6 12.27 -49.85 7.84
CA ARG A 6 12.37 -48.52 8.48
C ARG A 6 13.72 -47.93 8.07
N ARG A 7 13.72 -46.70 7.58
CA ARG A 7 14.93 -45.88 7.45
C ARG A 7 14.91 -44.79 8.48
N THR A 8 15.88 -44.83 9.39
CA THR A 8 16.26 -43.77 10.32
C THR A 8 17.00 -42.65 9.57
N PRO A 9 16.82 -41.36 9.94
CA PRO A 9 17.62 -40.28 9.37
C PRO A 9 18.98 -40.20 10.08
N ALA A 10 20.06 -40.20 9.31
CA ALA A 10 21.42 -39.97 9.76
C ALA A 10 21.69 -38.46 9.80
N GLY A 11 22.10 -37.92 10.94
CA GLY A 11 22.58 -36.57 11.10
C GLY A 11 24.01 -36.39 10.52
N PRO A 12 24.40 -35.17 10.17
CA PRO A 12 25.73 -34.91 9.62
C PRO A 12 26.82 -34.97 10.69
N LEU A 13 27.74 -35.90 10.57
CA LEU A 13 28.97 -35.98 11.34
C LEU A 13 29.98 -34.97 10.81
N LEU A 14 30.33 -34.04 11.68
CA LEU A 14 31.40 -33.08 11.47
C LEU A 14 32.75 -33.83 11.58
N ARG A 15 33.45 -34.01 10.47
CA ARG A 15 34.80 -34.60 10.45
C ARG A 15 35.84 -33.51 10.64
N CYS A 16 36.38 -33.39 11.90
CA CYS A 16 37.66 -32.75 12.13
C CYS A 16 38.80 -33.67 11.69
N ARG A 17 39.57 -33.26 10.70
CA ARG A 17 40.85 -33.91 10.37
C ARG A 17 41.95 -33.30 11.26
N VAL A 18 42.49 -34.11 12.16
CA VAL A 18 43.71 -33.79 12.93
C VAL A 18 44.89 -34.17 12.06
N ALA A 19 45.73 -33.16 11.69
CA ALA A 19 47.05 -33.39 11.14
C ALA A 19 48.06 -33.20 12.29
N LEU A 20 48.73 -34.29 12.66
CA LEU A 20 49.84 -34.28 13.61
C LEU A 20 51.12 -33.87 12.88
N VAL A 21 51.71 -32.72 13.25
CA VAL A 21 53.12 -32.42 12.98
C VAL A 21 53.73 -32.03 14.31
N ALA A 22 54.70 -32.79 14.77
CA ALA A 22 55.43 -32.57 15.99
C ALA A 22 56.49 -31.46 15.77
N ALA A 23 56.37 -30.38 16.55
CA ALA A 23 57.50 -29.51 16.87
C ALA A 23 57.25 -28.79 18.19
N VAL A 24 58.15 -28.93 19.11
CA VAL A 24 58.15 -28.43 20.48
C VAL A 24 58.33 -26.91 20.46
N SER A 25 57.38 -26.19 20.98
CA SER A 25 57.53 -24.90 21.69
C SER A 25 56.20 -24.50 22.32
N LEU A 26 56.21 -24.22 23.63
CA LEU A 26 55.07 -23.75 24.39
C LEU A 26 54.58 -22.40 23.84
N GLY A 27 53.41 -22.43 23.21
CA GLY A 27 52.64 -21.24 22.86
C GLY A 27 51.18 -21.60 23.01
N VAL A 28 50.51 -21.04 24.03
CA VAL A 28 49.06 -21.14 24.20
C VAL A 28 48.40 -20.42 23.04
N VAL A 29 47.97 -21.12 22.01
CA VAL A 29 47.09 -20.54 20.97
C VAL A 29 45.64 -20.64 21.46
N GLY A 30 45.16 -19.54 22.06
CA GLY A 30 43.74 -19.36 22.33
C GLY A 30 43.01 -19.26 21.00
N VAL A 31 42.19 -20.27 20.67
CA VAL A 31 41.18 -20.16 19.58
C VAL A 31 40.09 -19.20 20.08
N ALA A 32 40.24 -17.89 19.78
CA ALA A 32 39.17 -16.95 19.96
C ALA A 32 38.09 -17.30 18.91
N CYS A 33 37.00 -17.94 19.33
CA CYS A 33 35.75 -17.94 18.56
C CYS A 33 35.32 -16.46 18.46
N ALA A 34 35.51 -15.85 17.29
CA ALA A 34 34.97 -14.53 17.04
C ALA A 34 33.43 -14.66 17.12
N ALA A 35 32.84 -14.02 18.12
CA ALA A 35 31.42 -13.78 18.16
C ALA A 35 31.02 -13.04 16.87
N PRO A 36 29.84 -13.31 16.28
CA PRO A 36 29.38 -12.53 15.15
C PRO A 36 29.44 -11.05 15.55
N SER A 37 30.14 -10.26 14.74
CA SER A 37 30.27 -8.82 14.97
C SER A 37 28.85 -8.26 15.06
N ALA A 38 28.50 -7.70 16.22
CA ALA A 38 27.27 -6.94 16.34
C ALA A 38 27.30 -5.87 15.22
N LEU A 39 26.21 -5.71 14.53
CA LEU A 39 26.05 -4.60 13.58
C LEU A 39 26.47 -3.30 14.30
N PRO A 40 27.22 -2.43 13.64
CA PRO A 40 27.55 -1.15 14.25
C PRO A 40 26.25 -0.48 14.67
N PRO A 41 26.21 0.17 15.85
CA PRO A 41 25.02 0.93 16.23
C PRO A 41 24.70 1.92 15.12
N PRO A 42 23.41 2.17 14.85
CA PRO A 42 23.02 3.18 13.87
C PRO A 42 23.78 4.46 14.18
N LEU A 43 24.28 5.13 13.15
CA LEU A 43 25.00 6.39 13.30
C LEU A 43 24.07 7.35 14.04
N ALA A 44 24.32 7.59 15.33
CA ALA A 44 23.59 8.56 16.11
C ALA A 44 24.05 9.97 15.65
N GLY A 45 23.56 10.39 14.48
CA GLY A 45 23.71 11.72 13.94
C GLY A 45 22.42 12.49 14.18
N ASP A 46 22.51 13.71 14.63
CA ASP A 46 21.38 14.64 14.55
C ASP A 46 21.26 15.10 13.09
N TYR A 47 20.36 14.47 12.36
CA TYR A 47 20.06 14.79 10.96
C TYR A 47 18.90 15.78 10.81
N SER A 48 18.38 16.30 11.92
CA SER A 48 17.26 17.26 11.92
C SER A 48 17.58 18.60 11.24
N HIS A 49 18.84 18.86 10.96
CA HIS A 49 19.31 20.05 10.25
C HIS A 49 19.22 19.96 8.71
N TYR A 50 18.94 18.78 8.15
CA TYR A 50 18.68 18.67 6.73
C TYR A 50 17.32 19.30 6.39
N SER A 51 17.22 19.84 5.17
CA SER A 51 15.93 20.34 4.68
C SER A 51 14.91 19.21 4.62
N LEU A 52 13.66 19.54 4.87
CA LEU A 52 12.54 18.63 4.57
C LEU A 52 12.51 18.30 3.06
N PRO A 53 11.87 17.21 2.67
CA PRO A 53 11.63 16.89 1.27
C PRO A 53 11.00 18.07 0.50
N ASP A 54 11.29 18.14 -0.79
CA ASP A 54 10.74 19.18 -1.66
C ASP A 54 9.21 19.11 -1.68
N GLY A 55 8.55 20.26 -1.50
CA GLY A 55 7.10 20.33 -1.45
C GLY A 55 6.48 19.93 -0.10
N ALA A 56 7.28 19.61 0.91
CA ALA A 56 6.76 19.36 2.25
C ALA A 56 6.22 20.65 2.90
N GLU A 57 5.10 20.53 3.58
CA GLU A 57 4.43 21.61 4.31
C GLU A 57 4.45 21.30 5.82
N ILE A 58 4.77 22.32 6.63
CA ILE A 58 4.63 22.19 8.09
C ILE A 58 3.31 22.84 8.50
N LEU A 59 2.41 22.01 9.04
CA LEU A 59 1.15 22.48 9.60
C LEU A 59 1.28 22.49 11.12
N PRO A 60 1.20 23.66 11.78
CA PRO A 60 1.31 23.76 13.23
C PRO A 60 0.10 23.11 13.93
N PRO A 61 0.20 22.83 15.25
CA PRO A 61 -0.95 22.41 16.04
C PRO A 61 -2.17 23.29 15.79
N THR A 62 -3.33 22.66 15.61
CA THR A 62 -4.56 23.39 15.27
C THR A 62 -5.48 23.53 16.48
N ALA A 63 -5.95 24.78 16.73
CA ALA A 63 -7.01 25.04 17.70
C ALA A 63 -8.40 24.69 17.15
N VAL A 64 -8.53 24.50 15.85
CA VAL A 64 -9.80 24.16 15.18
C VAL A 64 -9.69 22.72 14.68
N VAL A 65 -10.27 21.81 15.45
CA VAL A 65 -10.33 20.37 15.07
C VAL A 65 -11.29 20.23 13.89
N PRO A 66 -10.86 19.62 12.76
CA PRO A 66 -11.77 19.37 11.64
C PRO A 66 -12.95 18.51 12.07
N PRO A 67 -14.14 18.74 11.52
CA PRO A 67 -15.31 17.92 11.84
C PRO A 67 -15.07 16.47 11.36
N LEU A 68 -15.73 15.54 12.03
CA LEU A 68 -15.76 14.16 11.58
C LEU A 68 -16.38 14.10 10.17
N PRO A 69 -15.69 13.53 9.17
CA PRO A 69 -16.29 13.35 7.86
C PRO A 69 -17.50 12.40 7.96
N PRO A 70 -18.50 12.55 7.10
CA PRO A 70 -19.61 11.61 7.05
C PRO A 70 -19.12 10.19 6.77
N ASP A 71 -19.65 9.21 7.51
CA ASP A 71 -19.42 7.80 7.20
C ASP A 71 -19.82 7.51 5.73
N PRO A 72 -18.95 6.92 4.91
CA PRO A 72 -19.25 6.62 3.52
C PRO A 72 -20.50 5.76 3.30
N SER A 73 -20.87 4.95 4.31
CA SER A 73 -22.13 4.18 4.28
C SER A 73 -23.37 5.08 4.39
N SER A 74 -23.28 6.17 5.17
CA SER A 74 -24.41 7.07 5.43
C SER A 74 -24.87 7.85 4.19
N CYS A 75 -23.97 8.09 3.24
CA CYS A 75 -24.27 8.78 1.97
C CYS A 75 -24.41 7.79 0.78
N GLY A 76 -24.34 6.49 1.03
CA GLY A 76 -24.41 5.45 -0.01
C GLY A 76 -23.15 5.35 -0.89
N ALA A 77 -22.04 5.98 -0.50
CA ALA A 77 -20.80 5.98 -1.31
C ALA A 77 -20.18 4.58 -1.46
N LEU A 78 -20.40 3.68 -0.49
CA LEU A 78 -19.91 2.30 -0.55
C LEU A 78 -20.71 1.40 -1.49
N SER A 79 -21.88 1.86 -1.95
CA SER A 79 -22.70 1.12 -2.91
C SER A 79 -22.39 1.55 -4.33
N SER A 80 -21.80 0.66 -5.11
CA SER A 80 -21.44 0.88 -6.52
C SER A 80 -22.56 0.44 -7.47
N LEU A 81 -22.33 0.54 -8.77
CA LEU A 81 -23.23 0.08 -9.80
C LEU A 81 -23.10 -1.45 -9.97
N ARG A 82 -24.24 -2.16 -10.00
CA ARG A 82 -24.24 -3.61 -10.22
C ARG A 82 -23.57 -3.96 -11.54
N PRO A 83 -22.71 -5.00 -11.62
CA PRO A 83 -22.25 -5.52 -12.89
C PRO A 83 -23.41 -5.86 -13.83
N ASP A 84 -23.24 -5.57 -15.10
CA ASP A 84 -24.17 -6.02 -16.13
C ASP A 84 -23.64 -7.33 -16.75
N PRO A 85 -24.33 -8.48 -16.55
CA PRO A 85 -23.89 -9.76 -17.11
C PRO A 85 -23.83 -9.80 -18.63
N GLY A 86 -24.54 -8.89 -19.31
CA GLY A 86 -24.54 -8.74 -20.77
C GLY A 86 -23.42 -7.84 -21.30
N LEU A 87 -22.78 -7.09 -20.44
CA LEU A 87 -21.76 -6.13 -20.86
C LEU A 87 -20.44 -6.86 -21.15
N ARG A 88 -20.01 -6.78 -22.39
CA ARG A 88 -18.74 -7.29 -22.89
C ARG A 88 -18.02 -6.17 -23.65
N PRO A 89 -16.72 -6.28 -23.90
CA PRO A 89 -16.01 -5.32 -24.74
C PRO A 89 -16.72 -5.11 -26.11
N GLU A 90 -17.19 -6.19 -26.73
CA GLU A 90 -17.85 -6.17 -28.03
C GLU A 90 -19.29 -5.58 -27.99
N THR A 91 -19.91 -5.55 -26.81
CA THR A 91 -21.25 -5.00 -26.58
C THR A 91 -21.23 -3.65 -25.89
N ALA A 92 -20.04 -3.03 -25.78
CA ALA A 92 -19.89 -1.72 -25.15
C ALA A 92 -20.84 -0.69 -25.80
N PRO A 93 -21.60 0.08 -24.99
CA PRO A 93 -22.56 1.04 -25.54
C PRO A 93 -21.85 2.06 -26.45
N PRO A 94 -22.37 2.29 -27.66
CA PRO A 94 -21.78 3.27 -28.59
C PRO A 94 -21.63 4.65 -27.93
N GLY A 95 -20.47 5.29 -28.10
CA GLY A 95 -20.17 6.58 -27.51
C GLY A 95 -19.79 6.56 -26.03
N SER A 96 -19.81 5.38 -25.37
CA SER A 96 -19.35 5.25 -23.99
C SER A 96 -17.81 5.27 -23.88
N ALA A 97 -17.29 5.61 -22.69
CA ALA A 97 -15.85 5.49 -22.41
C ALA A 97 -15.34 4.06 -22.63
N LEU A 98 -16.14 3.04 -22.26
CA LEU A 98 -15.80 1.64 -22.49
C LEU A 98 -15.59 1.34 -23.98
N ALA A 99 -16.49 1.81 -24.86
CA ALA A 99 -16.33 1.65 -26.31
C ALA A 99 -15.07 2.36 -26.84
N ALA A 100 -14.76 3.54 -26.32
CA ALA A 100 -13.55 4.28 -26.71
C ALA A 100 -12.26 3.55 -26.27
N ILE A 101 -12.24 2.96 -25.07
CA ILE A 101 -11.12 2.14 -24.56
C ILE A 101 -10.92 0.91 -25.44
N VAL A 102 -11.99 0.18 -25.76
CA VAL A 102 -11.95 -1.00 -26.64
C VAL A 102 -11.43 -0.64 -28.03
N ALA A 103 -11.93 0.45 -28.62
CA ALA A 103 -11.48 0.93 -29.94
C ALA A 103 -10.01 1.36 -29.95
N ARG A 104 -9.50 1.91 -28.85
CA ARG A 104 -8.10 2.28 -28.68
C ARG A 104 -7.17 1.06 -28.50
N GLY A 105 -7.71 -0.06 -28.04
CA GLY A 105 -6.97 -1.31 -27.86
C GLY A 105 -6.04 -1.34 -26.63
N ARG A 106 -6.21 -0.44 -25.69
CA ARG A 106 -5.51 -0.42 -24.40
C ARG A 106 -6.27 0.36 -23.35
N LEU A 107 -6.07 0.00 -22.08
CA LEU A 107 -6.56 0.73 -20.91
C LEU A 107 -5.48 1.73 -20.44
N ILE A 108 -5.87 2.96 -20.07
CA ILE A 108 -4.97 3.95 -19.50
C ILE A 108 -5.33 4.11 -18.01
N VAL A 109 -4.38 3.77 -17.13
CA VAL A 109 -4.60 3.75 -15.68
C VAL A 109 -3.67 4.74 -14.98
N GLY A 110 -4.26 5.66 -14.21
CA GLY A 110 -3.54 6.51 -13.29
C GLY A 110 -3.19 5.76 -12.02
N THR A 111 -1.92 5.80 -11.62
CA THR A 111 -1.38 5.23 -10.38
C THR A 111 -0.16 6.02 -9.95
N ASP A 112 0.45 5.69 -8.82
CA ASP A 112 1.75 6.22 -8.44
C ASP A 112 2.88 5.20 -8.71
N GLN A 113 4.06 5.42 -8.13
CA GLN A 113 5.18 4.49 -8.23
C GLN A 113 5.95 4.33 -6.91
N ASN A 114 5.47 4.95 -5.82
CA ASN A 114 6.17 5.04 -4.55
C ASN A 114 5.43 4.30 -3.42
N THR A 115 4.24 3.76 -3.69
CA THR A 115 3.47 2.99 -2.69
C THR A 115 3.87 1.51 -2.75
N ASN A 116 4.90 1.14 -1.96
CA ASN A 116 5.34 -0.26 -1.88
C ASN A 116 4.15 -1.18 -1.57
N LEU A 117 4.13 -2.38 -2.14
CA LEU A 117 3.07 -3.39 -2.13
C LEU A 117 1.86 -3.08 -3.05
N PHE A 118 1.49 -1.84 -3.32
CA PHE A 118 0.35 -1.46 -4.16
C PHE A 118 0.77 -1.03 -5.57
N SER A 119 1.64 -0.03 -5.66
CA SER A 119 2.18 0.47 -6.92
C SER A 119 3.60 1.00 -6.68
N PHE A 120 4.57 0.15 -6.93
CA PHE A 120 5.98 0.44 -6.68
C PHE A 120 6.83 0.19 -7.91
N ARG A 121 7.69 1.14 -8.23
CA ARG A 121 8.68 0.97 -9.29
C ARG A 121 9.99 0.47 -8.71
N ASP A 122 10.32 -0.77 -9.02
CA ASP A 122 11.61 -1.36 -8.64
C ASP A 122 12.75 -0.54 -9.26
N PRO A 123 13.63 0.09 -8.46
CA PRO A 123 14.70 0.93 -8.97
C PRO A 123 15.77 0.16 -9.76
N SER A 124 15.87 -1.16 -9.55
CA SER A 124 16.86 -2.00 -10.23
C SER A 124 16.40 -2.46 -11.61
N THR A 125 15.10 -2.69 -11.80
CA THR A 125 14.51 -3.20 -13.04
C THR A 125 13.69 -2.16 -13.80
N GLY A 126 13.27 -1.08 -13.13
CA GLY A 126 12.32 -0.10 -13.65
C GLY A 126 10.88 -0.63 -13.78
N THR A 127 10.61 -1.85 -13.30
CA THR A 127 9.30 -2.49 -13.42
C THR A 127 8.34 -1.92 -12.38
N LEU A 128 7.14 -1.51 -12.83
CA LEU A 128 6.04 -1.15 -11.94
C LEU A 128 5.28 -2.42 -11.55
N SER A 129 5.07 -2.63 -10.24
CA SER A 129 4.46 -3.83 -9.69
C SER A 129 3.71 -3.52 -8.39
N GLY A 130 2.82 -4.42 -7.96
CA GLY A 130 2.03 -4.28 -6.75
C GLY A 130 0.59 -4.73 -6.94
N PHE A 131 -0.19 -4.71 -5.86
CA PHE A 131 -1.59 -5.15 -5.85
C PHE A 131 -2.45 -4.34 -6.82
N ASP A 132 -2.36 -3.01 -6.80
CA ASP A 132 -3.12 -2.11 -7.67
C ASP A 132 -2.69 -2.24 -9.14
N VAL A 133 -1.40 -2.46 -9.39
CA VAL A 133 -0.86 -2.70 -10.73
C VAL A 133 -1.42 -4.01 -11.31
N ASP A 134 -1.42 -5.08 -10.51
CA ASP A 134 -1.95 -6.37 -10.95
C ASP A 134 -3.49 -6.33 -11.06
N LEU A 135 -4.20 -5.58 -10.20
CA LEU A 135 -5.64 -5.33 -10.36
C LEU A 135 -5.95 -4.63 -11.69
N ALA A 136 -5.18 -3.60 -12.06
CA ALA A 136 -5.34 -2.92 -13.34
C ALA A 136 -5.06 -3.86 -14.53
N ARG A 137 -4.10 -4.77 -14.40
CA ARG A 137 -3.83 -5.82 -15.39
C ARG A 137 -4.96 -6.84 -15.52
N GLU A 138 -5.65 -7.18 -14.42
CA GLU A 138 -6.83 -8.04 -14.47
C GLU A 138 -8.00 -7.37 -15.21
N ILE A 139 -8.18 -6.05 -15.05
CA ILE A 139 -9.17 -5.29 -15.82
C ILE A 139 -8.80 -5.28 -17.32
N ALA A 140 -7.51 -5.08 -17.63
CA ALA A 140 -7.02 -5.12 -19.03
C ALA A 140 -7.17 -6.53 -19.65
N ARG A 141 -6.96 -7.59 -18.86
CA ARG A 141 -7.19 -8.98 -19.28
C ARG A 141 -8.64 -9.21 -19.69
N ASP A 142 -9.60 -8.74 -18.88
CA ASP A 142 -11.03 -8.89 -19.19
C ASP A 142 -11.46 -8.03 -20.40
N LEU A 143 -10.81 -6.89 -20.63
CA LEU A 143 -11.07 -6.01 -21.77
C LEU A 143 -10.52 -6.57 -23.11
N PHE A 144 -9.32 -7.16 -23.06
CA PHE A 144 -8.55 -7.43 -24.28
C PHE A 144 -8.04 -8.88 -24.39
N GLY A 145 -8.27 -9.73 -23.39
CA GLY A 145 -7.64 -11.05 -23.30
C GLY A 145 -6.14 -10.99 -22.98
N ASP A 146 -5.58 -9.80 -22.73
CA ASP A 146 -4.16 -9.55 -22.56
C ASP A 146 -3.93 -8.56 -21.40
N PRO A 147 -3.32 -8.99 -20.28
CA PRO A 147 -3.05 -8.13 -19.11
C PRO A 147 -2.05 -7.01 -19.39
N ASP A 148 -1.25 -7.12 -20.45
CA ASP A 148 -0.25 -6.10 -20.78
C ASP A 148 -0.82 -4.98 -21.67
N LYS A 149 -2.10 -5.05 -22.05
CA LYS A 149 -2.83 -3.97 -22.73
C LYS A 149 -3.23 -2.83 -21.80
N VAL A 150 -2.33 -2.47 -20.88
CA VAL A 150 -2.48 -1.36 -19.92
C VAL A 150 -1.31 -0.38 -20.08
N GLU A 151 -1.63 0.91 -20.10
CA GLU A 151 -0.68 2.04 -20.04
C GLU A 151 -0.82 2.70 -18.68
N PHE A 152 0.25 2.70 -17.88
CA PHE A 152 0.26 3.38 -16.58
C PHE A 152 0.72 4.83 -16.74
N ARG A 153 -0.04 5.77 -16.16
CA ARG A 153 0.33 7.17 -16.01
C ARG A 153 0.53 7.51 -14.55
N LEU A 154 1.70 8.05 -14.23
CA LEU A 154 2.03 8.42 -12.86
C LEU A 154 1.30 9.70 -12.49
N LEU A 155 0.60 9.65 -11.36
CA LEU A 155 -0.19 10.75 -10.82
C LEU A 155 0.16 10.94 -9.35
N THR A 156 0.11 12.18 -8.90
CA THR A 156 0.08 12.49 -7.47
C THR A 156 -1.32 12.23 -6.91
N SER A 157 -1.44 12.05 -5.59
CA SER A 157 -2.75 11.93 -4.93
C SER A 157 -3.64 13.15 -5.16
N ALA A 158 -3.06 14.34 -5.18
CA ALA A 158 -3.77 15.58 -5.47
C ALA A 158 -4.32 15.64 -6.91
N GLY A 159 -3.52 15.20 -7.89
CA GLY A 159 -3.84 15.31 -9.31
C GLY A 159 -4.75 14.22 -9.88
N ARG A 160 -5.03 13.13 -9.14
CA ARG A 160 -5.69 11.93 -9.68
C ARG A 160 -7.13 12.14 -10.17
N PHE A 161 -7.91 12.96 -9.46
CA PHE A 161 -9.31 13.23 -9.87
C PHE A 161 -9.38 14.20 -11.04
N ASP A 162 -8.50 15.21 -11.06
CA ASP A 162 -8.43 16.15 -12.17
C ASP A 162 -8.00 15.46 -13.47
N ALA A 163 -7.10 14.44 -13.39
CA ALA A 163 -6.71 13.64 -14.54
C ALA A 163 -7.90 12.82 -15.11
N LEU A 164 -8.78 12.30 -14.24
CA LEU A 164 -10.02 11.64 -14.67
C LEU A 164 -11.00 12.63 -15.32
N GLU A 165 -11.20 13.79 -14.71
CA GLU A 165 -12.11 14.82 -15.22
C GLU A 165 -11.67 15.34 -16.61
N ARG A 166 -10.37 15.45 -16.85
CA ARG A 166 -9.81 15.80 -18.17
C ARG A 166 -9.75 14.63 -19.15
N ASN A 167 -10.11 13.41 -18.70
CA ASN A 167 -9.95 12.16 -19.48
C ASN A 167 -8.49 11.88 -19.90
N ASP A 168 -7.53 12.32 -19.10
CA ASP A 168 -6.12 11.97 -19.28
C ASP A 168 -5.88 10.49 -18.99
N VAL A 169 -6.69 9.90 -18.10
CA VAL A 169 -6.74 8.47 -17.75
C VAL A 169 -8.16 7.96 -17.79
N ASP A 170 -8.35 6.67 -18.02
CA ASP A 170 -9.66 6.00 -18.01
C ASP A 170 -10.10 5.63 -16.59
N LEU A 171 -9.16 5.15 -15.81
CA LEU A 171 -9.32 4.73 -14.42
C LEU A 171 -8.17 5.28 -13.57
N VAL A 172 -8.42 5.39 -12.27
CA VAL A 172 -7.37 5.50 -11.26
C VAL A 172 -7.44 4.28 -10.34
N VAL A 173 -6.32 3.58 -10.21
CA VAL A 173 -6.10 2.48 -9.26
C VAL A 173 -4.89 2.86 -8.43
N HIS A 174 -5.15 3.42 -7.23
CA HIS A 174 -4.13 4.10 -6.45
C HIS A 174 -4.56 4.18 -4.97
N ALA A 175 -4.79 3.03 -4.32
CA ALA A 175 -5.18 2.92 -2.91
C ALA A 175 -6.16 4.05 -2.50
N THR A 176 -7.24 4.24 -3.27
CA THR A 176 -8.09 5.42 -3.15
C THR A 176 -9.29 5.13 -2.28
N SER A 177 -9.30 5.71 -1.07
CA SER A 177 -10.41 5.61 -0.12
C SER A 177 -11.68 6.24 -0.66
N ILE A 178 -12.78 5.51 -0.55
CA ILE A 178 -14.12 5.98 -0.90
C ILE A 178 -14.61 6.88 0.23
N THR A 179 -14.95 8.13 -0.10
CA THR A 179 -15.60 9.08 0.83
C THR A 179 -16.82 9.70 0.20
N CYS A 180 -17.72 10.23 1.04
CA CYS A 180 -18.90 10.95 0.55
C CYS A 180 -18.51 12.11 -0.37
N GLU A 181 -17.49 12.89 0.01
CA GLU A 181 -17.01 14.02 -0.77
C GLU A 181 -16.51 13.58 -2.14
N ARG A 182 -15.58 12.61 -2.18
CA ARG A 182 -15.01 12.09 -3.43
C ARG A 182 -16.07 11.49 -4.34
N ALA A 183 -17.07 10.80 -3.76
CA ALA A 183 -18.19 10.23 -4.51
C ALA A 183 -19.09 11.29 -5.16
N THR A 184 -19.01 12.56 -4.80
CA THR A 184 -19.68 13.66 -5.55
C THR A 184 -19.00 13.98 -6.86
N ARG A 185 -17.68 13.82 -6.96
CA ARG A 185 -16.85 14.17 -8.12
C ARG A 185 -16.64 13.00 -9.08
N VAL A 186 -16.47 11.81 -8.58
CA VAL A 186 -16.05 10.63 -9.35
C VAL A 186 -16.96 9.44 -9.12
N GLY A 187 -16.88 8.43 -10.00
CA GLY A 187 -17.52 7.12 -9.85
C GLY A 187 -16.54 6.14 -9.20
N PHE A 188 -17.03 5.33 -8.26
CA PHE A 188 -16.24 4.27 -7.61
C PHE A 188 -16.77 2.89 -7.99
N SER A 189 -15.85 1.93 -8.11
CA SER A 189 -16.19 0.50 -8.09
C SER A 189 -16.72 0.09 -6.71
N SER A 190 -17.16 -1.16 -6.57
CA SER A 190 -17.31 -1.80 -5.28
C SER A 190 -15.95 -1.83 -4.56
N VAL A 191 -15.97 -1.87 -3.22
CA VAL A 191 -14.76 -1.94 -2.41
C VAL A 191 -13.93 -3.16 -2.81
N TYR A 192 -12.65 -2.94 -3.16
CA TYR A 192 -11.75 -4.03 -3.51
C TYR A 192 -10.77 -4.38 -2.39
N PHE A 193 -10.54 -3.45 -1.44
CA PHE A 193 -9.70 -3.63 -0.27
C PHE A 193 -10.18 -2.75 0.87
N GLU A 194 -9.98 -3.18 2.12
CA GLU A 194 -10.23 -2.39 3.32
C GLU A 194 -8.93 -2.23 4.10
N ALA A 195 -8.52 -1.00 4.31
CA ALA A 195 -7.40 -0.62 5.15
C ALA A 195 -7.90 0.14 6.38
N PHE A 196 -7.00 0.36 7.33
CA PHE A 196 -7.26 1.18 8.51
C PHE A 196 -6.11 2.14 8.73
N GLN A 197 -6.40 3.41 8.90
CA GLN A 197 -5.36 4.35 9.31
C GLN A 197 -4.77 3.96 10.67
N ARG A 198 -3.43 3.96 10.75
CA ARG A 198 -2.66 3.67 11.97
C ARG A 198 -1.42 4.56 12.06
N LEU A 199 -0.56 4.31 13.06
CA LEU A 199 0.70 5.00 13.27
C LEU A 199 1.87 4.06 12.93
N LEU A 200 2.91 4.61 12.32
CA LEU A 200 4.24 4.00 12.14
C LEU A 200 5.25 4.82 12.92
N VAL A 201 6.03 4.17 13.75
CA VAL A 201 6.97 4.83 14.66
C VAL A 201 8.29 4.08 14.72
N PRO A 202 9.40 4.73 15.10
CA PRO A 202 10.62 4.03 15.46
C PRO A 202 10.40 3.10 16.66
N GLU A 203 10.95 1.88 16.60
CA GLU A 203 10.92 0.93 17.71
C GLU A 203 11.41 1.58 19.00
N GLY A 204 10.67 1.35 20.09
CA GLY A 204 11.01 1.90 21.40
C GLY A 204 10.78 3.40 21.56
N SER A 205 10.09 4.06 20.63
CA SER A 205 9.76 5.50 20.72
C SER A 205 8.87 5.86 21.91
N GLY A 206 8.15 4.88 22.47
CA GLY A 206 7.16 5.07 23.52
C GLY A 206 5.81 5.62 23.03
N ILE A 207 5.66 5.85 21.72
CA ILE A 207 4.38 6.25 21.08
C ILE A 207 3.56 4.99 20.85
N THR A 208 2.35 4.95 21.41
CA THR A 208 1.43 3.80 21.30
C THR A 208 0.04 4.20 20.84
N SER A 209 -0.27 5.50 20.81
CA SER A 209 -1.58 6.03 20.47
C SER A 209 -1.49 7.49 19.98
N PRO A 210 -2.55 8.05 19.37
CA PRO A 210 -2.59 9.46 19.02
C PRO A 210 -2.40 10.42 20.20
N ALA A 211 -2.75 10.00 21.42
CA ALA A 211 -2.57 10.83 22.61
C ALA A 211 -1.09 11.12 22.93
N ASP A 212 -0.19 10.22 22.50
CA ASP A 212 1.26 10.37 22.72
C ASP A 212 1.91 11.33 21.70
N LEU A 213 1.14 11.85 20.76
CA LEU A 213 1.63 12.73 19.68
C LEU A 213 1.62 14.22 20.03
N ALA A 214 1.13 14.60 21.23
CA ALA A 214 1.16 15.99 21.67
C ALA A 214 2.60 16.56 21.66
N GLY A 215 2.80 17.66 20.93
CA GLY A 215 4.13 18.28 20.75
C GLY A 215 5.10 17.50 19.85
N LYS A 216 4.67 16.40 19.25
CA LYS A 216 5.44 15.58 18.31
C LYS A 216 5.24 16.03 16.88
N ARG A 217 6.18 15.64 16.01
CA ARG A 217 6.08 15.85 14.54
C ARG A 217 5.56 14.55 13.91
N VAL A 218 4.49 14.66 13.15
CA VAL A 218 3.84 13.52 12.50
C VAL A 218 3.84 13.71 10.99
N CYS A 219 4.50 12.80 10.26
CA CYS A 219 4.47 12.81 8.81
C CYS A 219 3.18 12.17 8.28
N THR A 220 2.61 12.81 7.29
CA THR A 220 1.49 12.27 6.50
C THR A 220 1.49 12.86 5.10
N PHE A 221 0.61 12.37 4.24
CA PHE A 221 0.58 12.72 2.82
C PHE A 221 -0.44 13.80 2.53
N ILE A 222 -0.07 14.79 1.71
CA ILE A 222 -0.91 15.92 1.30
C ILE A 222 -2.17 15.40 0.56
N ASP A 223 -3.32 16.05 0.77
CA ASP A 223 -4.60 15.78 0.09
C ASP A 223 -5.14 14.35 0.29
N THR A 224 -4.90 13.80 1.48
CA THR A 224 -5.41 12.47 1.86
C THR A 224 -6.41 12.53 3.01
N THR A 225 -7.17 11.45 3.17
CA THR A 225 -8.01 11.20 4.35
C THR A 225 -7.17 11.14 5.62
N SER A 226 -5.95 10.60 5.51
CA SER A 226 -5.01 10.46 6.63
C SER A 226 -4.63 11.81 7.25
N LEU A 227 -4.45 12.86 6.42
CA LEU A 227 -4.17 14.21 6.91
C LEU A 227 -5.36 14.74 7.73
N ALA A 228 -6.57 14.64 7.19
CA ALA A 228 -7.77 15.11 7.90
C ALA A 228 -8.00 14.37 9.21
N THR A 229 -7.75 13.06 9.23
CA THR A 229 -7.92 12.24 10.43
C THR A 229 -6.87 12.57 11.48
N ILE A 230 -5.58 12.69 11.13
CA ILE A 230 -4.56 13.00 12.15
C ILE A 230 -4.75 14.38 12.77
N GLN A 231 -5.17 15.38 12.00
CA GLN A 231 -5.50 16.69 12.54
C GLN A 231 -6.66 16.65 13.54
N ARG A 232 -7.57 15.69 13.41
CA ARG A 232 -8.70 15.48 14.31
C ARG A 232 -8.31 14.74 15.57
N VAL A 233 -7.52 13.66 15.45
CA VAL A 233 -7.23 12.75 16.58
C VAL A 233 -5.98 13.15 17.35
N ALA A 234 -5.11 13.99 16.78
CA ALA A 234 -3.89 14.52 17.41
C ALA A 234 -3.72 16.02 17.10
N PRO A 235 -4.65 16.89 17.50
CA PRO A 235 -4.63 18.32 17.14
C PRO A 235 -3.43 19.08 17.71
N GLU A 236 -2.78 18.55 18.74
CA GLU A 236 -1.58 19.14 19.36
C GLU A 236 -0.27 18.70 18.68
N ALA A 237 -0.33 17.82 17.67
CA ALA A 237 0.82 17.44 16.86
C ALA A 237 1.17 18.51 15.82
N THR A 238 2.44 18.64 15.49
CA THR A 238 2.90 19.35 14.31
C THR A 238 2.89 18.38 13.13
N ILE A 239 2.18 18.70 12.07
CA ILE A 239 2.11 17.82 10.91
C ILE A 239 3.19 18.21 9.90
N VAL A 240 3.94 17.22 9.43
CA VAL A 240 4.83 17.32 8.28
C VAL A 240 4.09 16.66 7.11
N ALA A 241 3.43 17.46 6.29
CA ALA A 241 2.67 16.99 5.15
C ALA A 241 3.59 16.94 3.92
N VAL A 242 3.72 15.77 3.29
CA VAL A 242 4.65 15.52 2.18
C VAL A 242 3.92 15.07 0.91
N PRO A 243 4.49 15.26 -0.28
CA PRO A 243 3.86 14.86 -1.54
C PRO A 243 3.99 13.36 -1.85
N ASP A 244 4.95 12.64 -1.26
CA ASP A 244 5.23 11.23 -1.53
C ASP A 244 5.42 10.42 -0.23
N TRP A 245 5.02 9.13 -0.24
CA TRP A 245 5.14 8.26 0.95
C TRP A 245 6.58 7.97 1.33
N ASP A 246 7.49 7.83 0.37
CA ASP A 246 8.92 7.63 0.62
C ASP A 246 9.53 8.81 1.38
N ASP A 247 8.96 9.99 1.24
CA ASP A 247 9.35 11.17 2.03
C ASP A 247 9.03 11.00 3.51
N CYS A 248 7.91 10.34 3.86
CA CYS A 248 7.62 10.03 5.25
C CYS A 248 8.64 9.03 5.83
N LEU A 249 9.04 8.02 5.07
CA LEU A 249 10.11 7.10 5.49
C LEU A 249 11.41 7.87 5.72
N THR A 250 11.78 8.73 4.79
CA THR A 250 12.99 9.58 4.90
C THR A 250 12.94 10.50 6.12
N THR A 251 11.80 11.16 6.38
CA THR A 251 11.66 12.05 7.55
C THR A 251 11.74 11.31 8.87
N LEU A 252 11.23 10.07 8.95
CA LEU A 252 11.40 9.20 10.13
C LEU A 252 12.87 8.82 10.32
N GLN A 253 13.55 8.35 9.27
CA GLN A 253 14.93 7.92 9.29
C GLN A 253 15.89 9.06 9.66
N LEU A 254 15.59 10.29 9.25
CA LEU A 254 16.35 11.49 9.57
C LEU A 254 15.95 12.13 10.92
N GLY A 255 15.02 11.54 11.67
CA GLY A 255 14.51 12.13 12.91
C GLY A 255 13.80 13.48 12.72
N GLN A 256 13.33 13.76 11.51
CA GLN A 256 12.57 14.97 11.19
C GLN A 256 11.08 14.82 11.52
N ALA A 257 10.61 13.58 11.65
CA ALA A 257 9.30 13.22 12.19
C ALA A 257 9.47 12.17 13.29
N ASP A 258 8.57 12.20 14.30
CA ASP A 258 8.54 11.25 15.41
C ASP A 258 7.63 10.05 15.09
N ALA A 259 6.68 10.25 14.16
CA ALA A 259 5.74 9.25 13.68
C ALA A 259 5.34 9.54 12.22
N ALA A 260 4.86 8.52 11.53
CA ALA A 260 4.09 8.69 10.30
C ALA A 260 2.70 8.08 10.48
N THR A 261 1.72 8.56 9.72
CA THR A 261 0.36 8.05 9.78
C THR A 261 -0.28 7.97 8.40
N THR A 262 -0.82 6.82 8.09
CA THR A 262 -1.67 6.51 6.94
C THR A 262 -2.27 5.11 7.13
N ASP A 263 -2.75 4.53 6.07
CA ASP A 263 -3.35 3.21 6.00
C ASP A 263 -2.33 2.12 6.37
N ASN A 264 -2.72 1.20 7.22
CA ASN A 264 -1.86 0.12 7.73
C ASN A 264 -1.18 -0.68 6.62
N SER A 265 -1.83 -0.79 5.47
CA SER A 265 -1.29 -1.48 4.29
C SER A 265 -0.13 -0.71 3.64
N ILE A 266 -0.22 0.63 3.59
CA ILE A 266 0.85 1.51 3.11
C ILE A 266 1.99 1.55 4.15
N LEU A 267 1.65 1.70 5.43
CA LEU A 267 2.62 1.66 6.52
C LEU A 267 3.42 0.35 6.54
N ALA A 268 2.77 -0.78 6.24
CA ALA A 268 3.46 -2.06 6.12
C ALA A 268 4.50 -2.06 4.99
N GLY A 269 4.20 -1.38 3.88
CA GLY A 269 5.14 -1.18 2.79
C GLY A 269 6.34 -0.32 3.18
N LEU A 270 6.16 0.70 4.04
CA LEU A 270 7.25 1.51 4.59
C LEU A 270 8.07 0.71 5.62
N ALA A 271 7.41 0.02 6.55
CA ALA A 271 8.07 -0.82 7.56
C ALA A 271 8.86 -1.98 6.93
N ALA A 272 8.43 -2.50 5.79
CA ALA A 272 9.18 -3.53 5.06
C ALA A 272 10.53 -3.02 4.52
N GLN A 273 10.71 -1.71 4.40
CA GLN A 273 11.95 -1.07 3.94
C GLN A 273 12.87 -0.68 5.11
N ASP A 274 12.35 -0.60 6.34
CA ASP A 274 13.14 -0.28 7.53
C ASP A 274 12.68 -1.12 8.73
N PRO A 275 13.48 -2.12 9.14
CA PRO A 275 13.13 -3.03 10.24
C PRO A 275 13.16 -2.36 11.64
N ASN A 276 13.59 -1.11 11.75
CA ASN A 276 13.56 -0.34 13.01
C ASN A 276 12.22 0.41 13.19
N LEU A 277 11.26 0.22 12.29
CA LEU A 277 9.94 0.83 12.36
C LEU A 277 8.88 -0.19 12.74
N GLU A 278 7.92 0.21 13.54
CA GLU A 278 6.79 -0.63 13.95
C GLU A 278 5.45 0.09 13.78
N ILE A 279 4.42 -0.67 13.39
CA ILE A 279 3.04 -0.16 13.28
C ILE A 279 2.36 -0.32 14.63
N VAL A 280 1.95 0.78 15.22
CA VAL A 280 1.39 0.82 16.59
C VAL A 280 -0.02 1.43 16.64
N GLY A 281 -0.64 1.33 17.80
CA GLY A 281 -1.91 1.97 18.12
C GLY A 281 -3.15 1.26 17.60
N PRO A 282 -4.33 1.80 17.88
CA PRO A 282 -5.60 1.28 17.39
C PRO A 282 -5.82 1.66 15.92
N ASN A 283 -6.82 1.05 15.30
CA ASN A 283 -7.37 1.53 14.04
C ASN A 283 -8.04 2.89 14.27
N LEU A 284 -7.61 3.90 13.52
CA LEU A 284 -8.09 5.29 13.69
C LEU A 284 -9.30 5.58 12.79
N GLU A 285 -9.26 5.11 11.56
CA GLU A 285 -10.33 5.29 10.57
C GLU A 285 -10.33 4.10 9.62
N LEU A 286 -11.51 3.72 9.10
CA LEU A 286 -11.66 2.73 8.04
C LEU A 286 -11.44 3.41 6.67
N GLU A 287 -10.60 2.81 5.85
CA GLU A 287 -10.22 3.29 4.53
C GLU A 287 -10.62 2.26 3.46
N PRO A 288 -11.86 2.29 2.96
CA PRO A 288 -12.33 1.38 1.92
C PRO A 288 -11.84 1.84 0.55
N TYR A 289 -11.05 1.01 -0.15
CA TYR A 289 -10.49 1.36 -1.46
C TYR A 289 -11.43 0.98 -2.60
N GLY A 290 -11.57 1.90 -3.56
CA GLY A 290 -12.27 1.67 -4.82
C GLY A 290 -11.44 2.04 -6.04
N VAL A 291 -11.66 1.34 -7.13
CA VAL A 291 -11.20 1.77 -8.46
C VAL A 291 -12.03 2.98 -8.87
N VAL A 292 -11.37 4.03 -9.35
CA VAL A 292 -12.02 5.30 -9.64
C VAL A 292 -12.16 5.50 -11.15
N ALA A 293 -13.32 5.94 -11.58
CA ALA A 293 -13.61 6.33 -12.95
C ALA A 293 -14.22 7.74 -12.99
N ASN A 294 -14.21 8.36 -14.17
CA ASN A 294 -14.96 9.60 -14.36
C ASN A 294 -16.44 9.39 -13.99
N LYS A 295 -17.07 10.39 -13.35
CA LYS A 295 -18.42 10.32 -12.76
C LYS A 295 -19.50 9.77 -13.68
N ASN A 296 -19.42 10.05 -14.97
CA ASN A 296 -20.44 9.70 -15.95
C ASN A 296 -20.12 8.41 -16.73
N ASN A 297 -19.14 7.62 -16.30
CA ASN A 297 -18.70 6.42 -17.00
C ASN A 297 -19.31 5.14 -16.43
N ASP A 298 -20.64 5.09 -16.26
CA ASP A 298 -21.37 3.99 -15.63
C ASP A 298 -21.06 2.62 -16.26
N ALA A 299 -20.99 2.54 -17.58
CA ALA A 299 -20.67 1.29 -18.26
C ALA A 299 -19.27 0.78 -17.88
N LEU A 300 -18.28 1.69 -17.73
CA LEU A 300 -16.94 1.32 -17.30
C LEU A 300 -16.93 0.86 -15.84
N VAL A 301 -17.65 1.54 -14.94
CA VAL A 301 -17.78 1.13 -13.53
C VAL A 301 -18.44 -0.25 -13.41
N ARG A 302 -19.52 -0.51 -14.18
CA ARG A 302 -20.17 -1.83 -14.20
C ARG A 302 -19.24 -2.93 -14.72
N PHE A 303 -18.43 -2.61 -15.73
CA PHE A 303 -17.41 -3.54 -16.27
C PHE A 303 -16.35 -3.87 -15.23
N VAL A 304 -15.78 -2.84 -14.58
CA VAL A 304 -14.79 -3.01 -13.50
C VAL A 304 -15.37 -3.85 -12.35
N ASN A 305 -16.62 -3.61 -11.96
CA ASN A 305 -17.29 -4.42 -10.94
C ASN A 305 -17.45 -5.88 -11.37
N GLY A 306 -17.70 -6.15 -12.66
CA GLY A 306 -17.70 -7.51 -13.20
C GLY A 306 -16.34 -8.20 -13.08
N THR A 307 -15.25 -7.48 -13.36
CA THR A 307 -13.89 -7.98 -13.12
C THR A 307 -13.67 -8.29 -11.64
N LEU A 308 -14.08 -7.40 -10.74
CA LEU A 308 -13.93 -7.62 -9.29
C LEU A 308 -14.76 -8.83 -8.80
N GLU A 309 -15.97 -9.04 -9.31
CA GLU A 309 -16.75 -10.25 -8.99
C GLU A 309 -16.04 -11.52 -9.48
N ARG A 310 -15.60 -11.56 -10.73
CA ARG A 310 -14.81 -12.68 -11.25
C ARG A 310 -13.61 -12.96 -10.36
N MET A 311 -12.85 -11.94 -9.97
CA MET A 311 -11.67 -12.09 -9.12
C MET A 311 -12.00 -12.65 -7.73
N ARG A 312 -13.17 -12.33 -7.18
CA ARG A 312 -13.67 -12.90 -5.91
C ARG A 312 -14.03 -14.37 -6.09
N GLU A 313 -14.74 -14.70 -7.16
CA GLU A 313 -15.27 -16.05 -7.45
C GLU A 313 -14.17 -17.04 -7.81
N ASP A 314 -13.19 -16.65 -8.65
CA ASP A 314 -12.12 -17.53 -9.14
C ASP A 314 -10.88 -17.56 -8.24
N GLY A 315 -10.90 -16.81 -7.12
CA GLY A 315 -9.80 -16.72 -6.15
C GLY A 315 -8.62 -15.87 -6.62
N THR A 316 -8.74 -15.14 -7.74
CA THR A 316 -7.67 -14.23 -8.20
C THR A 316 -7.34 -13.18 -7.16
N TRP A 317 -8.35 -12.60 -6.49
CA TRP A 317 -8.12 -11.63 -5.44
C TRP A 317 -7.25 -12.20 -4.31
N ASN A 318 -7.55 -13.41 -3.83
CA ASN A 318 -6.76 -14.07 -2.79
C ASN A 318 -5.31 -14.30 -3.23
N ARG A 319 -5.09 -14.71 -4.48
CA ARG A 319 -3.72 -14.88 -5.02
C ARG A 319 -2.95 -13.57 -5.06
N LEU A 320 -3.60 -12.46 -5.41
CA LEU A 320 -2.97 -11.13 -5.38
C LEU A 320 -2.69 -10.69 -3.95
N TYR A 321 -3.62 -10.93 -3.02
CA TYR A 321 -3.40 -10.64 -1.60
C TYR A 321 -2.20 -11.41 -1.04
N ASP A 322 -2.14 -12.72 -1.24
CA ASP A 322 -1.05 -13.56 -0.75
C ASP A 322 0.30 -13.12 -1.33
N ARG A 323 0.30 -12.72 -2.59
CA ARG A 323 1.51 -12.28 -3.28
C ARG A 323 2.04 -10.93 -2.76
N TRP A 324 1.17 -9.97 -2.56
CA TRP A 324 1.57 -8.59 -2.29
C TRP A 324 1.35 -8.17 -0.85
N LEU A 325 0.29 -8.62 -0.24
CA LEU A 325 -0.19 -8.16 1.06
C LEU A 325 -0.12 -9.24 2.15
N GLY A 326 0.43 -10.41 1.85
CA GLY A 326 0.56 -11.53 2.80
C GLY A 326 1.30 -11.16 4.09
N LEU A 327 2.18 -10.16 4.05
CA LEU A 327 2.86 -9.65 5.25
C LEU A 327 1.90 -8.97 6.25
N LEU A 328 0.69 -8.56 5.83
CA LEU A 328 -0.35 -8.06 6.73
C LEU A 328 -1.00 -9.18 7.57
N GLY A 329 -0.66 -10.42 7.30
CA GLY A 329 -1.23 -11.60 7.94
C GLY A 329 -2.39 -12.22 7.16
N PRO A 330 -3.07 -13.20 7.74
CA PRO A 330 -4.17 -13.88 7.08
C PRO A 330 -5.35 -12.92 6.83
N THR A 331 -5.97 -13.04 5.66
CA THR A 331 -7.15 -12.28 5.29
C THR A 331 -8.44 -13.06 5.50
N ALA A 332 -9.55 -12.37 5.77
CA ALA A 332 -10.89 -12.94 5.73
C ALA A 332 -11.42 -13.14 4.28
N GLY A 333 -10.65 -12.73 3.29
CA GLY A 333 -11.01 -12.73 1.87
C GLY A 333 -11.34 -11.32 1.35
N PRO A 334 -11.76 -11.22 0.08
CA PRO A 334 -12.12 -9.93 -0.51
C PRO A 334 -13.34 -9.31 0.17
N PRO A 335 -13.40 -7.96 0.30
CA PRO A 335 -14.57 -7.28 0.83
C PRO A 335 -15.85 -7.65 0.05
N ALA A 336 -16.96 -7.83 0.79
CA ALA A 336 -18.24 -8.11 0.17
C ALA A 336 -18.72 -6.89 -0.64
N PRO A 337 -19.16 -7.06 -1.91
CA PRO A 337 -19.61 -5.94 -2.70
C PRO A 337 -20.99 -5.44 -2.23
N SER A 338 -21.19 -4.12 -2.26
CA SER A 338 -22.48 -3.48 -2.10
C SER A 338 -22.87 -2.79 -3.41
N TYR A 339 -24.09 -3.06 -3.89
CA TYR A 339 -24.57 -2.50 -5.15
C TYR A 339 -25.87 -1.72 -4.97
N ARG A 340 -26.00 -0.70 -5.81
CA ARG A 340 -27.24 0.03 -6.07
C ARG A 340 -27.58 -0.11 -7.54
N ASP A 341 -28.83 0.01 -7.90
CA ASP A 341 -29.32 0.09 -9.27
C ASP A 341 -29.97 1.44 -9.51
#